data_774eb9dc967f16365eb67f81fccb532f
#
_entry.id   774eb9dc967f16365eb67f81fccb532f
#
_cell.length_a   1.000
_cell.length_b   1.000
_cell.length_c   1.000
_cell.angle_alpha   90.00
_cell.angle_beta   90.00
_cell.angle_gamma   90.00
#
_symmetry.space_group_name_H-M   'P 1'
#
loop_
_entity.id
_entity.type
_entity.pdbx_description
1 polymer ?
#
loop_
_entity_poly.entity_id
_entity_poly.type
_entity_poly.pdbx_seq_one_letter_code
_entity_poly.pdbx_strand_id
1 'polypeptide(L)'
;ALIYGSKRYSKLYVHDYWLWMGVPLILTFWGLSWMRDTLPHWAGPGYISLMVWSGSVLSQHRNQSKMLRWVAASGIFTAVTLGALWAVIYFFPGTIGKKEADSLGKGDITLDLYGWKSLAQELRPLIEQDQNSGIKADVIVSHKWFPAGHIDYYVAQPLGLKLFALGDLHQIHHYAWLQKDAELLKPGDRAYFIGFSNGVQAPDSLIRSSFKSVSEPRVVQQERQGSPTRKIYLYLLEGY
;
A
#
# COMPACT_ATOMS: atom_id res chain seq x y z
N ALA A 1 -2.18 5.61 56.57
CA ALA A 1 -1.45 4.42 56.07
C ALA A 1 -1.85 4.05 54.63
N LEU A 2 -3.13 4.19 54.23
CA LEU A 2 -3.60 3.88 52.87
C LEU A 2 -3.06 4.84 51.77
N ILE A 3 -2.80 6.09 52.09
CA ILE A 3 -2.33 7.11 51.10
C ILE A 3 -0.84 6.98 50.84
N TYR A 4 -0.02 6.53 51.79
CA TYR A 4 1.43 6.35 51.61
C TYR A 4 1.81 5.02 50.93
N GLY A 5 1.01 3.99 51.12
CA GLY A 5 1.14 2.71 50.40
C GLY A 5 0.82 2.83 48.91
N SER A 6 -0.12 3.71 48.54
CA SER A 6 -0.57 3.87 47.16
C SER A 6 0.49 4.44 46.22
N LYS A 7 1.39 5.34 46.70
CA LYS A 7 2.41 5.96 45.85
C LYS A 7 3.54 5.01 45.39
N ARG A 8 3.86 4.01 46.15
CA ARG A 8 4.89 3.01 45.78
C ARG A 8 4.30 1.87 44.93
N TYR A 9 3.07 1.46 45.28
CA TYR A 9 2.30 0.49 44.48
C TYR A 9 1.83 1.07 43.14
N SER A 10 1.39 2.31 43.09
CA SER A 10 0.91 2.94 41.85
C SER A 10 2.01 3.06 40.76
N LYS A 11 3.28 3.30 41.15
CA LYS A 11 4.38 3.38 40.18
C LYS A 11 4.73 2.02 39.55
N LEU A 12 4.66 0.92 40.32
CA LEU A 12 4.91 -0.43 39.81
C LEU A 12 3.75 -0.88 38.90
N TYR A 13 2.50 -0.68 39.34
CA TYR A 13 1.32 -1.09 38.55
C TYR A 13 1.15 -0.32 37.24
N VAL A 14 1.41 0.99 37.21
CA VAL A 14 1.33 1.79 35.97
C VAL A 14 2.43 1.39 35.00
N HIS A 15 3.61 1.02 35.51
CA HIS A 15 4.73 0.58 34.67
C HIS A 15 4.42 -0.78 34.03
N ASP A 16 3.90 -1.74 34.79
CA ASP A 16 3.56 -3.07 34.29
C ASP A 16 2.30 -3.04 33.41
N TYR A 17 1.38 -2.10 33.64
CA TYR A 17 0.16 -1.92 32.85
C TYR A 17 0.49 -1.73 31.35
N TRP A 18 1.42 -0.83 31.01
CA TRP A 18 1.79 -0.59 29.62
C TRP A 18 2.42 -1.82 28.96
N LEU A 19 3.20 -2.60 29.73
CA LEU A 19 3.78 -3.85 29.25
C LEU A 19 2.68 -4.88 28.95
N TRP A 20 1.73 -5.05 29.90
CA TRP A 20 0.61 -5.99 29.73
C TRP A 20 -0.38 -5.57 28.67
N MET A 21 -0.52 -4.30 28.36
CA MET A 21 -1.30 -3.85 27.20
C MET A 21 -0.62 -4.09 25.86
N GLY A 22 0.70 -3.95 25.80
CA GLY A 22 1.45 -4.04 24.54
C GLY A 22 1.81 -5.47 24.14
N VAL A 23 2.45 -6.20 25.05
CA VAL A 23 3.03 -7.52 24.75
C VAL A 23 2.00 -8.57 24.30
N PRO A 24 0.87 -8.78 24.99
CA PRO A 24 -0.12 -9.76 24.56
C PRO A 24 -0.66 -9.46 23.16
N LEU A 25 -0.94 -8.19 22.86
CA LEU A 25 -1.46 -7.77 21.57
C LEU A 25 -0.46 -8.07 20.44
N ILE A 26 0.81 -7.73 20.65
CA ILE A 26 1.88 -8.01 19.67
C ILE A 26 2.02 -9.52 19.46
N LEU A 27 2.08 -10.30 20.55
CA LEU A 27 2.21 -11.75 20.47
C LEU A 27 1.01 -12.41 19.79
N THR A 28 -0.20 -11.89 20.02
CA THR A 28 -1.42 -12.38 19.35
C THR A 28 -1.32 -12.17 17.85
N PHE A 29 -1.01 -10.96 17.38
CA PHE A 29 -0.89 -10.71 15.94
C PHE A 29 0.32 -11.41 15.32
N TRP A 30 1.42 -11.55 16.05
CA TRP A 30 2.57 -12.34 15.60
C TRP A 30 2.22 -13.82 15.44
N GLY A 31 1.52 -14.40 16.41
CA GLY A 31 1.01 -15.78 16.31
C GLY A 31 0.01 -15.98 15.18
N LEU A 32 -0.92 -15.03 15.00
CA LEU A 32 -1.89 -15.06 13.90
C LEU A 32 -1.21 -14.96 12.52
N SER A 33 -0.09 -14.24 12.41
CA SER A 33 0.64 -14.10 11.14
C SER A 33 1.22 -15.42 10.60
N TRP A 34 1.34 -16.44 11.45
CA TRP A 34 1.75 -17.77 11.04
C TRP A 34 0.61 -18.59 10.42
N MET A 35 -0.64 -18.19 10.69
CA MET A 35 -1.83 -18.91 10.26
C MET A 35 -2.61 -18.18 9.16
N ARG A 36 -2.49 -16.85 9.10
CA ARG A 36 -3.25 -15.99 8.18
C ARG A 36 -2.42 -14.79 7.79
N ASP A 37 -2.69 -14.24 6.61
CA ASP A 37 -2.13 -12.95 6.20
C ASP A 37 -2.58 -11.86 7.18
N THR A 38 -1.62 -11.28 7.89
CA THR A 38 -1.85 -10.17 8.82
C THR A 38 -1.03 -8.97 8.39
N LEU A 39 -1.61 -7.78 8.53
CA LEU A 39 -0.90 -6.55 8.19
C LEU A 39 -0.02 -6.11 9.38
N PRO A 40 1.24 -5.75 9.15
CA PRO A 40 2.19 -5.41 10.23
C PRO A 40 1.70 -4.30 11.17
N HIS A 41 0.88 -3.37 10.67
CA HIS A 41 0.36 -2.26 11.46
C HIS A 41 -0.76 -2.66 12.44
N TRP A 42 -1.33 -3.87 12.36
CA TRP A 42 -2.36 -4.31 13.32
C TRP A 42 -1.82 -4.44 14.74
N ALA A 43 -0.53 -4.73 14.89
CA ALA A 43 0.14 -4.72 16.18
C ALA A 43 0.51 -3.30 16.68
N GLY A 44 0.24 -2.25 15.89
CA GLY A 44 0.58 -0.85 16.16
C GLY A 44 0.24 -0.35 17.56
N PRO A 45 -1.00 -0.53 18.06
CA PRO A 45 -1.38 -0.11 19.41
C PRO A 45 -0.50 -0.75 20.50
N GLY A 46 -0.06 -2.00 20.32
CA GLY A 46 0.87 -2.65 21.23
C GLY A 46 2.25 -1.99 21.25
N TYR A 47 2.77 -1.58 20.10
CA TYR A 47 4.05 -0.85 20.04
C TYR A 47 3.97 0.52 20.70
N ILE A 48 2.84 1.24 20.60
CA ILE A 48 2.65 2.53 21.29
C ILE A 48 2.76 2.33 22.81
N SER A 49 2.11 1.30 23.35
CA SER A 49 2.20 0.96 24.78
C SER A 49 3.63 0.65 25.21
N LEU A 50 4.38 -0.11 24.40
CA LEU A 50 5.80 -0.40 24.68
C LEU A 50 6.70 0.82 24.56
N MET A 51 6.38 1.79 23.68
CA MET A 51 7.12 3.07 23.62
C MET A 51 6.98 3.87 24.91
N VAL A 52 5.76 3.96 25.47
CA VAL A 52 5.52 4.62 26.76
C VAL A 52 6.28 3.92 27.89
N TRP A 53 6.20 2.60 27.94
CA TRP A 53 6.93 1.77 28.91
C TRP A 53 8.44 1.98 28.78
N SER A 54 8.99 1.91 27.58
CA SER A 54 10.43 2.12 27.31
C SER A 54 10.89 3.50 27.73
N GLY A 55 10.09 4.56 27.42
CA GLY A 55 10.38 5.91 27.86
C GLY A 55 10.47 6.04 29.37
N SER A 56 9.58 5.36 30.12
CA SER A 56 9.62 5.31 31.59
C SER A 56 10.89 4.62 32.09
N VAL A 57 11.29 3.49 31.51
CA VAL A 57 12.53 2.79 31.87
C VAL A 57 13.75 3.66 31.59
N LEU A 58 13.83 4.26 30.41
CA LEU A 58 14.94 5.14 30.03
C LEU A 58 15.06 6.36 30.94
N SER A 59 13.94 6.97 31.34
CA SER A 59 13.96 8.13 32.26
C SER A 59 14.58 7.83 33.62
N GLN A 60 14.38 6.59 34.10
CA GLN A 60 14.93 6.14 35.38
C GLN A 60 16.46 5.87 35.30
N HIS A 61 16.94 5.57 34.08
CA HIS A 61 18.35 5.20 33.85
C HIS A 61 19.12 6.22 33.01
N ARG A 62 18.59 7.44 32.88
CA ARG A 62 19.13 8.48 31.98
C ARG A 62 20.60 8.84 32.21
N ASN A 63 21.10 8.66 33.42
CA ASN A 63 22.49 8.98 33.79
C ASN A 63 23.47 7.81 33.57
N GLN A 64 23.00 6.66 33.10
CA GLN A 64 23.85 5.50 32.82
C GLN A 64 24.41 5.56 31.40
N SER A 65 25.71 5.76 31.25
CA SER A 65 26.40 5.83 29.95
C SER A 65 26.18 4.59 29.09
N LYS A 66 26.03 3.40 29.72
CA LYS A 66 25.74 2.14 29.02
C LYS A 66 24.36 2.16 28.38
N MET A 67 23.33 2.68 29.08
CA MET A 67 21.97 2.80 28.53
C MET A 67 21.92 3.76 27.34
N LEU A 68 22.57 4.93 27.43
CA LEU A 68 22.66 5.89 26.33
C LEU A 68 23.33 5.28 25.09
N ARG A 69 24.37 4.45 25.27
CA ARG A 69 25.02 3.74 24.16
C ARG A 69 24.09 2.74 23.48
N TRP A 70 23.28 1.98 24.23
CA TRP A 70 22.28 1.08 23.65
C TRP A 70 21.19 1.82 22.87
N VAL A 71 20.71 2.96 23.40
CA VAL A 71 19.75 3.80 22.69
C VAL A 71 20.34 4.33 21.38
N ALA A 72 21.57 4.85 21.42
CA ALA A 72 22.27 5.31 20.22
C ALA A 72 22.49 4.19 19.22
N ALA A 73 22.93 3.01 19.67
CA ALA A 73 23.14 1.85 18.81
C ALA A 73 21.84 1.38 18.13
N SER A 74 20.72 1.33 18.86
CA SER A 74 19.41 1.00 18.29
C SER A 74 18.94 2.05 17.28
N GLY A 75 19.16 3.34 17.56
CA GLY A 75 18.86 4.43 16.62
C GLY A 75 19.66 4.31 15.31
N ILE A 76 20.98 4.07 15.43
CA ILE A 76 21.85 3.83 14.27
C ILE A 76 21.40 2.60 13.50
N PHE A 77 21.13 1.49 14.18
CA PHE A 77 20.64 0.26 13.55
C PHE A 77 19.33 0.51 12.76
N THR A 78 18.38 1.20 13.39
CA THR A 78 17.12 1.57 12.72
C THR A 78 17.37 2.44 11.50
N ALA A 79 18.20 3.47 11.61
CA ALA A 79 18.52 4.37 10.51
C ALA A 79 19.20 3.63 9.34
N VAL A 80 20.16 2.75 9.63
CA VAL A 80 20.84 1.92 8.63
C VAL A 80 19.86 0.96 7.96
N THR A 81 18.98 0.30 8.73
CA THR A 81 17.97 -0.62 8.18
C THR A 81 16.99 0.12 7.26
N LEU A 82 16.46 1.26 7.70
CA LEU A 82 15.56 2.06 6.87
C LEU A 82 16.27 2.60 5.61
N GLY A 83 17.51 3.03 5.74
CA GLY A 83 18.33 3.46 4.60
C GLY A 83 18.60 2.33 3.61
N ALA A 84 18.88 1.12 4.09
CA ALA A 84 19.07 -0.06 3.24
C ALA A 84 17.77 -0.46 2.53
N LEU A 85 16.64 -0.48 3.24
CA LEU A 85 15.33 -0.74 2.64
C LEU A 85 14.98 0.30 1.57
N TRP A 86 15.18 1.57 1.88
CA TRP A 86 14.99 2.64 0.91
C TRP A 86 15.89 2.48 -0.31
N ALA A 87 17.17 2.14 -0.11
CA ALA A 87 18.10 1.89 -1.21
C ALA A 87 17.65 0.71 -2.08
N VAL A 88 17.16 -0.38 -1.50
CA VAL A 88 16.62 -1.52 -2.26
C VAL A 88 15.38 -1.10 -3.06
N ILE A 89 14.44 -0.35 -2.47
CA ILE A 89 13.24 0.09 -3.16
C ILE A 89 13.57 0.94 -4.40
N TYR A 90 14.54 1.84 -4.30
CA TYR A 90 14.79 2.83 -5.36
C TYR A 90 15.97 2.49 -6.28
N PHE A 91 16.98 1.77 -5.81
CA PHE A 91 18.24 1.56 -6.56
C PHE A 91 18.50 0.11 -6.96
N PHE A 92 17.73 -0.86 -6.46
CA PHE A 92 17.88 -2.24 -6.93
C PHE A 92 17.48 -2.33 -8.40
N PRO A 93 18.35 -2.82 -9.30
CA PRO A 93 18.06 -2.85 -10.74
C PRO A 93 16.98 -3.90 -11.05
N GLY A 94 15.92 -3.47 -11.71
CA GLY A 94 14.81 -4.35 -12.08
C GLY A 94 13.98 -4.82 -10.88
N THR A 95 13.52 -6.07 -10.91
CA THR A 95 12.67 -6.67 -9.88
C THR A 95 13.42 -7.71 -9.05
N ILE A 96 13.08 -7.80 -7.76
CA ILE A 96 13.48 -8.91 -6.87
C ILE A 96 12.47 -10.09 -6.94
N GLY A 97 11.33 -9.90 -7.61
CA GLY A 97 10.32 -10.91 -7.85
C GLY A 97 10.64 -11.78 -9.08
N LYS A 98 9.57 -12.37 -9.64
CA LYS A 98 9.68 -13.19 -10.85
C LYS A 98 10.14 -12.36 -12.05
N LYS A 99 10.95 -13.00 -12.92
CA LYS A 99 11.51 -12.37 -14.13
C LYS A 99 10.86 -12.85 -15.42
N GLU A 100 9.98 -13.84 -15.35
CA GLU A 100 9.24 -14.34 -16.51
C GLU A 100 8.30 -13.26 -17.05
N ALA A 101 8.22 -13.18 -18.39
CA ALA A 101 7.49 -12.12 -19.09
C ALA A 101 6.02 -11.97 -18.65
N ASP A 102 5.34 -13.08 -18.37
CA ASP A 102 3.92 -13.10 -18.02
C ASP A 102 3.65 -12.86 -16.52
N SER A 103 4.68 -12.92 -15.69
CA SER A 103 4.59 -12.72 -14.25
C SER A 103 5.68 -11.79 -13.70
N LEU A 104 6.20 -10.91 -14.57
CA LEU A 104 7.28 -10.00 -14.22
C LEU A 104 6.91 -9.16 -12.99
N GLY A 105 7.77 -9.21 -11.98
CA GLY A 105 7.58 -8.49 -10.71
C GLY A 105 6.69 -9.20 -9.69
N LYS A 106 6.10 -10.36 -10.01
CA LYS A 106 5.25 -11.09 -9.06
C LYS A 106 6.06 -11.55 -7.85
N GLY A 107 5.58 -11.19 -6.64
CA GLY A 107 6.28 -11.44 -5.39
C GLY A 107 7.31 -10.39 -5.00
N ASP A 108 7.47 -9.32 -5.78
CA ASP A 108 8.31 -8.17 -5.41
C ASP A 108 7.50 -7.18 -4.56
N ILE A 109 7.67 -7.25 -3.25
CA ILE A 109 7.00 -6.36 -2.29
C ILE A 109 7.44 -4.90 -2.42
N THR A 110 8.60 -4.63 -3.05
CA THR A 110 9.07 -3.25 -3.25
C THR A 110 8.23 -2.50 -4.27
N LEU A 111 7.54 -3.20 -5.18
CA LEU A 111 6.66 -2.62 -6.19
C LEU A 111 5.35 -2.06 -5.60
N ASP A 112 5.03 -2.39 -4.38
CA ASP A 112 3.93 -1.74 -3.65
C ASP A 112 4.26 -0.27 -3.32
N LEU A 113 5.55 0.07 -3.27
CA LEU A 113 6.04 1.42 -2.98
C LEU A 113 6.73 2.09 -4.17
N TYR A 114 7.11 1.33 -5.21
CA TYR A 114 7.87 1.82 -6.35
C TYR A 114 7.01 2.01 -7.62
N GLY A 115 7.34 3.05 -8.39
CA GLY A 115 6.85 3.25 -9.77
C GLY A 115 5.46 3.87 -9.90
N TRP A 116 4.77 4.16 -8.81
CA TRP A 116 3.44 4.79 -8.88
C TRP A 116 3.49 6.23 -9.37
N LYS A 117 4.52 6.98 -8.97
CA LYS A 117 4.67 8.40 -9.34
C LYS A 117 4.92 8.59 -10.85
N SER A 118 5.64 7.66 -11.49
CA SER A 118 5.94 7.74 -12.94
C SER A 118 4.79 7.22 -13.80
N LEU A 119 3.84 6.48 -13.21
CA LEU A 119 2.79 5.77 -13.92
C LEU A 119 1.91 6.70 -14.79
N ALA A 120 1.59 7.91 -14.30
CA ALA A 120 0.84 8.88 -15.09
C ALA A 120 1.63 9.35 -16.33
N GLN A 121 2.94 9.54 -16.19
CA GLN A 121 3.79 9.97 -17.31
C GLN A 121 3.91 8.86 -18.36
N GLU A 122 3.98 7.61 -17.92
CA GLU A 122 4.06 6.42 -18.78
C GLU A 122 2.73 6.17 -19.55
N LEU A 123 1.57 6.44 -18.93
CA LEU A 123 0.26 6.22 -19.53
C LEU A 123 -0.28 7.44 -20.29
N ARG A 124 0.15 8.65 -19.98
CA ARG A 124 -0.30 9.89 -20.63
C ARG A 124 -0.28 9.83 -22.15
N PRO A 125 0.83 9.43 -22.83
CA PRO A 125 0.85 9.41 -24.29
C PRO A 125 -0.23 8.52 -24.91
N LEU A 126 -0.55 7.40 -24.26
CA LEU A 126 -1.57 6.46 -24.72
C LEU A 126 -2.98 7.04 -24.57
N ILE A 127 -3.25 7.71 -23.45
CA ILE A 127 -4.54 8.35 -23.17
C ILE A 127 -4.75 9.57 -24.09
N GLU A 128 -3.72 10.40 -24.29
CA GLU A 128 -3.77 11.53 -25.22
C GLU A 128 -3.97 11.09 -26.66
N GLN A 129 -3.38 9.97 -27.07
CA GLN A 129 -3.61 9.37 -28.40
C GLN A 129 -5.08 9.01 -28.59
N ASP A 130 -5.73 8.41 -27.58
CA ASP A 130 -7.14 8.07 -27.62
C ASP A 130 -8.00 9.34 -27.75
N GLN A 131 -7.74 10.33 -26.91
CA GLN A 131 -8.47 11.62 -26.94
C GLN A 131 -8.35 12.31 -28.29
N ASN A 132 -7.15 12.32 -28.89
CA ASN A 132 -6.91 12.88 -30.22
C ASN A 132 -7.63 12.08 -31.32
N SER A 133 -7.87 10.79 -31.11
CA SER A 133 -8.66 9.92 -32.00
C SER A 133 -10.18 10.01 -31.76
N GLY A 134 -10.62 10.92 -30.88
CA GLY A 134 -12.04 11.11 -30.57
C GLY A 134 -12.59 10.10 -29.55
N ILE A 135 -11.75 9.30 -28.93
CA ILE A 135 -12.13 8.38 -27.86
C ILE A 135 -12.19 9.18 -26.54
N LYS A 136 -13.40 9.33 -25.99
CA LYS A 136 -13.62 9.96 -24.69
C LYS A 136 -13.80 8.86 -23.64
N ALA A 137 -12.89 8.80 -22.69
CA ALA A 137 -12.95 7.93 -21.52
C ALA A 137 -12.40 8.72 -20.34
N ASP A 138 -13.29 9.20 -19.49
CA ASP A 138 -12.96 10.11 -18.38
C ASP A 138 -12.84 9.36 -17.05
N VAL A 139 -13.00 8.03 -17.07
CA VAL A 139 -13.04 7.18 -15.89
C VAL A 139 -12.02 6.05 -16.02
N ILE A 140 -11.32 5.76 -14.92
CA ILE A 140 -10.52 4.55 -14.75
C ILE A 140 -11.28 3.61 -13.81
N VAL A 141 -11.51 2.36 -14.24
CA VAL A 141 -12.15 1.32 -13.41
C VAL A 141 -11.10 0.48 -12.72
N SER A 142 -11.32 0.19 -11.45
CA SER A 142 -10.50 -0.73 -10.66
C SER A 142 -11.38 -1.69 -9.86
N HIS A 143 -10.90 -2.90 -9.60
CA HIS A 143 -11.66 -3.92 -8.85
C HIS A 143 -11.16 -4.12 -7.42
N LYS A 144 -10.06 -3.47 -7.02
CA LYS A 144 -9.47 -3.58 -5.68
C LYS A 144 -9.04 -2.22 -5.15
N TRP A 145 -9.22 -2.02 -3.86
CA TRP A 145 -8.89 -0.78 -3.16
C TRP A 145 -7.41 -0.41 -3.20
N PHE A 146 -6.52 -1.40 -3.12
CA PHE A 146 -5.09 -1.12 -3.05
C PHE A 146 -4.56 -0.52 -4.36
N PRO A 147 -4.66 -1.16 -5.55
CA PRO A 147 -4.27 -0.48 -6.78
C PRO A 147 -5.15 0.76 -7.02
N ALA A 148 -6.44 0.75 -6.66
CA ALA A 148 -7.33 1.90 -6.83
C ALA A 148 -6.79 3.16 -6.15
N GLY A 149 -6.35 3.09 -4.89
CA GLY A 149 -5.83 4.25 -4.17
C GLY A 149 -4.60 4.87 -4.83
N HIS A 150 -3.69 4.05 -5.31
CA HIS A 150 -2.52 4.53 -6.04
C HIS A 150 -2.87 5.07 -7.42
N ILE A 151 -3.75 4.38 -8.16
CA ILE A 151 -4.21 4.81 -9.50
C ILE A 151 -4.96 6.14 -9.38
N ASP A 152 -5.84 6.29 -8.39
CA ASP A 152 -6.56 7.53 -8.16
C ASP A 152 -5.62 8.71 -7.94
N TYR A 153 -4.73 8.59 -6.95
CA TYR A 153 -3.84 9.67 -6.57
C TYR A 153 -2.74 9.97 -7.60
N TYR A 154 -2.11 8.94 -8.16
CA TYR A 154 -0.93 9.12 -9.03
C TYR A 154 -1.26 9.15 -10.52
N VAL A 155 -2.44 8.70 -10.96
CA VAL A 155 -2.83 8.64 -12.38
C VAL A 155 -4.08 9.45 -12.67
N ALA A 156 -5.21 9.11 -12.01
CA ALA A 156 -6.49 9.72 -12.35
C ALA A 156 -6.46 11.24 -12.10
N GLN A 157 -6.10 11.67 -10.90
CA GLN A 157 -6.05 13.10 -10.57
C GLN A 157 -5.09 13.91 -11.46
N PRO A 158 -3.82 13.50 -11.71
CA PRO A 158 -2.90 14.22 -12.59
C PRO A 158 -3.31 14.25 -14.06
N LEU A 159 -4.15 13.32 -14.51
CA LEU A 159 -4.65 13.25 -15.88
C LEU A 159 -6.06 13.84 -16.04
N GLY A 160 -6.67 14.36 -14.97
CA GLY A 160 -8.04 14.89 -14.98
C GLY A 160 -9.11 13.82 -15.14
N LEU A 161 -8.79 12.56 -14.83
CA LEU A 161 -9.70 11.43 -14.88
C LEU A 161 -10.32 11.17 -13.49
N LYS A 162 -11.38 10.38 -13.45
CA LYS A 162 -12.02 9.91 -12.22
C LYS A 162 -11.73 8.43 -12.01
N LEU A 163 -11.69 7.99 -10.76
CA LEU A 163 -11.60 6.56 -10.46
C LEU A 163 -12.98 6.02 -10.06
N PHE A 164 -13.33 4.85 -10.61
CA PHE A 164 -14.51 4.08 -10.23
C PHE A 164 -14.10 2.68 -9.82
N ALA A 165 -14.33 2.33 -8.54
CA ALA A 165 -14.05 0.99 -8.05
C ALA A 165 -15.31 0.12 -8.20
N LEU A 166 -15.21 -0.95 -8.98
CA LEU A 166 -16.29 -1.89 -9.27
C LEU A 166 -15.91 -3.29 -8.78
N GLY A 167 -16.58 -3.76 -7.74
CA GLY A 167 -16.29 -5.06 -7.10
C GLY A 167 -17.05 -5.28 -5.81
N ASP A 168 -16.80 -6.41 -5.17
CA ASP A 168 -17.35 -6.71 -3.87
C ASP A 168 -16.85 -5.74 -2.80
N LEU A 169 -17.67 -5.47 -1.79
CA LEU A 169 -17.34 -4.59 -0.67
C LEU A 169 -15.99 -4.93 -0.01
N HIS A 170 -15.68 -6.23 0.12
CA HIS A 170 -14.40 -6.70 0.66
C HIS A 170 -13.20 -6.41 -0.22
N GLN A 171 -13.41 -6.15 -1.51
CA GLN A 171 -12.34 -5.80 -2.46
C GLN A 171 -12.16 -4.32 -2.62
N ILE A 172 -13.27 -3.57 -2.73
CA ILE A 172 -13.23 -2.11 -2.97
C ILE A 172 -13.19 -1.29 -1.68
N HIS A 173 -13.51 -1.88 -0.52
CA HIS A 173 -13.47 -1.25 0.80
C HIS A 173 -14.17 0.12 0.84
N HIS A 174 -13.45 1.17 1.27
CA HIS A 174 -13.96 2.53 1.43
C HIS A 174 -14.44 3.18 0.11
N TYR A 175 -14.02 2.71 -1.05
CA TYR A 175 -14.54 3.20 -2.33
C TYR A 175 -16.04 2.98 -2.49
N ALA A 176 -16.61 1.96 -1.83
CA ALA A 176 -18.05 1.75 -1.80
C ALA A 176 -18.82 2.94 -1.21
N TRP A 177 -18.22 3.68 -0.29
CA TRP A 177 -18.81 4.88 0.30
C TRP A 177 -18.41 6.16 -0.42
N LEU A 178 -17.15 6.29 -0.85
CA LEU A 178 -16.65 7.47 -1.53
C LEU A 178 -17.36 7.75 -2.85
N GLN A 179 -17.82 6.71 -3.54
CA GLN A 179 -18.46 6.81 -4.85
C GLN A 179 -19.99 6.60 -4.79
N LYS A 180 -20.60 6.45 -3.61
CA LYS A 180 -22.02 6.07 -3.43
C LYS A 180 -23.00 6.99 -4.17
N ASP A 181 -22.72 8.29 -4.19
CA ASP A 181 -23.59 9.31 -4.79
C ASP A 181 -23.02 9.86 -6.11
N ALA A 182 -21.95 9.23 -6.64
CA ALA A 182 -21.29 9.69 -7.85
C ALA A 182 -21.75 8.86 -9.05
N GLU A 183 -22.50 9.50 -9.95
CA GLU A 183 -22.84 8.95 -11.26
C GLU A 183 -21.61 9.05 -12.17
N LEU A 184 -20.64 8.11 -11.98
CA LEU A 184 -19.34 8.17 -12.66
C LEU A 184 -19.38 7.58 -14.07
N LEU A 185 -20.26 6.62 -14.32
CA LEU A 185 -20.46 5.97 -15.61
C LEU A 185 -21.93 5.92 -15.96
N LYS A 186 -22.25 6.18 -17.23
CA LYS A 186 -23.59 6.09 -17.83
C LYS A 186 -23.62 5.02 -18.90
N PRO A 187 -24.80 4.47 -19.22
CA PRO A 187 -24.93 3.52 -20.31
C PRO A 187 -24.32 4.05 -21.62
N GLY A 188 -23.39 3.31 -22.18
CA GLY A 188 -22.67 3.67 -23.41
C GLY A 188 -21.32 4.33 -23.17
N ASP A 189 -20.98 4.72 -21.95
CA ASP A 189 -19.69 5.33 -21.63
C ASP A 189 -18.51 4.36 -21.83
N ARG A 190 -17.33 4.98 -21.98
CA ARG A 190 -16.04 4.29 -22.04
C ARG A 190 -15.24 4.55 -20.78
N ALA A 191 -14.39 3.59 -20.43
CA ALA A 191 -13.49 3.69 -19.30
C ALA A 191 -12.14 3.01 -19.61
N TYR A 192 -11.14 3.34 -18.81
CA TYR A 192 -9.87 2.59 -18.82
C TYR A 192 -9.84 1.58 -17.68
N PHE A 193 -9.09 0.50 -17.89
CA PHE A 193 -8.65 -0.40 -16.82
C PHE A 193 -7.14 -0.54 -16.88
N ILE A 194 -6.49 -0.45 -15.72
CA ILE A 194 -5.03 -0.56 -15.59
C ILE A 194 -4.71 -1.86 -14.85
N GLY A 195 -4.07 -2.79 -15.57
CA GLY A 195 -3.56 -4.04 -15.03
C GLY A 195 -2.05 -4.01 -14.81
N PHE A 196 -1.53 -4.95 -14.00
CA PHE A 196 -0.12 -5.06 -13.66
C PHE A 196 0.34 -6.52 -13.68
N SER A 197 1.51 -6.81 -14.24
CA SER A 197 2.06 -8.16 -14.31
C SER A 197 2.39 -8.78 -12.94
N ASN A 198 2.68 -7.94 -11.95
CA ASN A 198 2.92 -8.37 -10.57
C ASN A 198 1.65 -8.61 -9.76
N GLY A 199 0.48 -8.31 -10.31
CA GLY A 199 -0.82 -8.43 -9.66
C GLY A 199 -1.91 -8.89 -10.61
N VAL A 200 -3.01 -8.12 -10.68
CA VAL A 200 -4.10 -8.37 -11.61
C VAL A 200 -3.76 -7.77 -12.96
N GLN A 201 -3.72 -8.61 -13.97
CA GLN A 201 -3.30 -8.24 -15.32
C GLN A 201 -4.45 -7.76 -16.19
N ALA A 202 -5.64 -8.33 -16.05
CA ALA A 202 -6.80 -8.05 -16.89
C ALA A 202 -8.06 -7.77 -16.06
N PRO A 203 -9.08 -7.11 -16.63
CA PRO A 203 -10.39 -6.96 -16.02
C PRO A 203 -10.98 -8.31 -15.64
N ASP A 204 -11.55 -8.41 -14.44
CA ASP A 204 -12.23 -9.61 -13.96
C ASP A 204 -13.58 -9.82 -14.65
N SER A 205 -14.28 -10.89 -14.29
CA SER A 205 -15.57 -11.24 -14.89
C SER A 205 -16.63 -10.18 -14.66
N LEU A 206 -16.65 -9.54 -13.50
CA LEU A 206 -17.61 -8.48 -13.17
C LEU A 206 -17.41 -7.26 -14.06
N ILE A 207 -16.18 -6.76 -14.15
CA ILE A 207 -15.85 -5.63 -15.02
C ILE A 207 -16.14 -5.98 -16.48
N ARG A 208 -15.73 -7.17 -16.94
CA ARG A 208 -16.00 -7.61 -18.31
C ARG A 208 -17.48 -7.68 -18.65
N SER A 209 -18.33 -8.14 -17.71
CA SER A 209 -19.78 -8.21 -17.93
C SER A 209 -20.49 -6.86 -17.83
N SER A 210 -19.84 -5.87 -17.24
CA SER A 210 -20.38 -4.50 -17.13
C SER A 210 -20.15 -3.66 -18.39
N PHE A 211 -19.34 -4.13 -19.34
CA PHE A 211 -19.04 -3.44 -20.59
C PHE A 211 -19.30 -4.33 -21.78
N LYS A 212 -19.68 -3.75 -22.91
CA LYS A 212 -19.95 -4.49 -24.16
C LYS A 212 -18.70 -5.06 -24.78
N SER A 213 -17.59 -4.35 -24.69
CA SER A 213 -16.30 -4.82 -25.21
C SER A 213 -15.14 -4.36 -24.35
N VAL A 214 -14.06 -5.14 -24.42
CA VAL A 214 -12.77 -4.89 -23.78
C VAL A 214 -11.69 -5.01 -24.85
N SER A 215 -10.91 -3.95 -25.05
CA SER A 215 -9.84 -3.95 -26.06
C SER A 215 -8.72 -4.94 -25.70
N GLU A 216 -7.86 -5.24 -26.67
CA GLU A 216 -6.54 -5.78 -26.37
C GLU A 216 -5.73 -4.73 -25.57
N PRO A 217 -4.88 -5.17 -24.63
CA PRO A 217 -4.11 -4.24 -23.80
C PRO A 217 -2.99 -3.59 -24.58
N ARG A 218 -2.83 -2.29 -24.38
CA ARG A 218 -1.57 -1.62 -24.70
C ARG A 218 -0.61 -1.81 -23.53
N VAL A 219 0.60 -2.26 -23.81
CA VAL A 219 1.56 -2.68 -22.79
C VAL A 219 2.68 -1.66 -22.66
N VAL A 220 2.93 -1.20 -21.44
CA VAL A 220 4.06 -0.35 -21.07
C VAL A 220 4.95 -1.13 -20.12
N GLN A 221 6.26 -1.11 -20.36
CA GLN A 221 7.22 -1.73 -19.46
C GLN A 221 7.77 -0.69 -18.50
N GLN A 222 7.58 -0.90 -17.21
CA GLN A 222 8.15 -0.06 -16.17
C GLN A 222 9.52 -0.58 -15.78
N GLU A 223 10.46 0.34 -15.54
CA GLU A 223 11.86 0.02 -15.25
C GLU A 223 12.32 0.66 -13.94
N ARG A 224 13.33 0.04 -13.33
CA ARG A 224 14.09 0.59 -12.20
C ARG A 224 15.57 0.41 -12.50
N GLN A 225 16.31 1.54 -12.53
CA GLN A 225 17.73 1.55 -12.87
C GLN A 225 18.03 0.87 -14.22
N GLY A 226 17.21 1.16 -15.25
CA GLY A 226 17.37 0.63 -16.59
C GLY A 226 17.06 -0.88 -16.75
N SER A 227 16.41 -1.49 -15.77
CA SER A 227 16.03 -2.90 -15.82
C SER A 227 14.54 -3.09 -15.55
N PRO A 228 13.87 -4.02 -16.24
CA PRO A 228 12.44 -4.24 -16.12
C PRO A 228 11.99 -4.61 -14.71
N THR A 229 10.90 -3.99 -14.24
CA THR A 229 10.28 -4.29 -12.94
C THR A 229 8.93 -4.97 -13.07
N ARG A 230 8.05 -4.39 -13.89
CA ARG A 230 6.71 -4.92 -14.17
C ARG A 230 6.21 -4.40 -15.51
N LYS A 231 5.20 -5.07 -16.07
CA LYS A 231 4.41 -4.58 -17.20
C LYS A 231 3.13 -3.96 -16.69
N ILE A 232 2.70 -2.92 -17.37
CA ILE A 232 1.45 -2.21 -17.14
C ILE A 232 0.59 -2.44 -18.37
N TYR A 233 -0.65 -2.84 -18.16
CA TYR A 233 -1.61 -3.16 -19.21
C TYR A 233 -2.73 -2.13 -19.19
N LEU A 234 -2.85 -1.30 -20.22
CA LEU A 234 -3.92 -0.34 -20.38
C LEU A 234 -4.97 -0.91 -21.32
N TYR A 235 -6.16 -1.16 -20.80
CA TYR A 235 -7.32 -1.61 -21.55
C TYR A 235 -8.29 -0.44 -21.75
N LEU A 236 -8.95 -0.38 -22.92
CA LEU A 236 -10.12 0.42 -23.15
C LEU A 236 -11.36 -0.46 -22.97
N LEU A 237 -12.28 -0.02 -22.14
CA LEU A 237 -13.59 -0.64 -21.90
C LEU A 237 -14.64 0.21 -22.59
N GLU A 238 -15.55 -0.38 -23.35
CA GLU A 238 -16.55 0.34 -24.12
C GLU A 238 -17.97 -0.14 -23.83
N GLY A 239 -18.90 0.84 -23.74
CA GLY A 239 -20.32 0.57 -23.65
C GLY A 239 -20.75 0.00 -22.31
N TYR A 240 -20.48 0.74 -21.26
CA TYR A 240 -20.93 0.45 -19.89
C TYR A 240 -22.42 0.17 -19.81
#